data_44562c5fd86d3bc78443fc3f231a76da
#
_entry.id   44562c5fd86d3bc78443fc3f231a76da
#
_cell.length_a   1.000
_cell.length_b   1.000
_cell.length_c   1.000
_cell.angle_alpha   90.00
_cell.angle_beta   90.00
_cell.angle_gamma   90.00
#
_symmetry.space_group_name_H-M   'P 1'
#
loop_
_entity.id
_entity.type
_entity.pdbx_description
1 polymer ?
#
loop_
_entity_poly.entity_id
_entity_poly.type
_entity_poly.pdbx_seq_one_letter_code
_entity_poly.pdbx_strand_id
1 'polypeptide(L)'
;MSDKAITLSPALPAEKEQPIGLFGQRHLDYLKQHRRVTYINLLTSGRLNAYLADIDRQAQERFEQLIEGMKQAQGITERLKAENALEWVGKMNNIRACAMEIVNEEIIFA
;
A
#
# COMPACT_ATOMS: atom_id res chain seq x y z
N MET A 1 -19.81 -22.01 15.41
CA MET A 1 -19.44 -22.20 15.09
C MET A 1 -19.07 -22.48 13.84
N SER A 2 -19.02 -23.14 13.40
CA SER A 2 -18.60 -23.51 12.16
C SER A 2 -19.41 -23.07 11.05
N ASP A 3 -20.26 -22.26 11.31
CA ASP A 3 -21.06 -21.82 10.26
C ASP A 3 -20.31 -21.07 9.25
N LYS A 4 -19.14 -20.61 9.53
CA LYS A 4 -18.46 -19.92 8.56
C LYS A 4 -18.12 -20.77 7.39
N ALA A 5 -17.99 -22.01 7.53
CA ALA A 5 -17.73 -22.85 6.40
C ALA A 5 -18.87 -22.81 5.41
N ILE A 6 -20.03 -22.55 5.90
CA ILE A 6 -21.17 -22.54 5.06
C ILE A 6 -21.29 -21.33 4.22
N THR A 7 -20.65 -20.26 4.67
CA THR A 7 -20.78 -19.01 3.95
C THR A 7 -19.87 -18.92 2.76
N LEU A 8 -19.02 -19.88 2.54
CA LEU A 8 -18.13 -19.84 1.42
C LEU A 8 -18.88 -20.02 0.11
N SER A 9 -18.56 -19.20 -0.85
CA SER A 9 -19.16 -19.31 -2.14
C SER A 9 -18.49 -20.43 -2.91
N PRO A 10 -19.25 -21.40 -3.42
CA PRO A 10 -18.63 -22.46 -4.20
C PRO A 10 -18.16 -22.00 -5.55
N ALA A 11 -18.56 -20.82 -5.98
CA ALA A 11 -18.17 -20.32 -7.27
C ALA A 11 -16.76 -19.75 -7.29
N LEU A 12 -16.18 -19.44 -6.14
CA LEU A 12 -14.85 -18.84 -6.08
C LEU A 12 -13.88 -19.77 -5.38
N PRO A 13 -12.64 -19.88 -5.87
CA PRO A 13 -11.65 -20.69 -5.18
C PRO A 13 -11.31 -20.09 -3.82
N ALA A 14 -10.99 -20.95 -2.89
CA ALA A 14 -10.55 -20.50 -1.58
C ALA A 14 -9.19 -19.84 -1.73
N GLU A 15 -9.00 -18.75 -1.02
CA GLU A 15 -7.77 -18.00 -1.10
C GLU A 15 -7.21 -17.81 0.30
N LYS A 16 -5.91 -18.02 0.45
CA LYS A 16 -5.26 -17.80 1.73
C LYS A 16 -5.24 -16.32 2.03
N GLU A 17 -5.81 -15.94 3.13
CA GLU A 17 -5.86 -14.55 3.52
C GLU A 17 -4.50 -14.06 3.97
N GLN A 18 -4.11 -12.89 3.47
CA GLN A 18 -2.91 -12.21 3.88
C GLN A 18 -3.27 -10.77 4.24
N PRO A 19 -2.57 -10.18 5.21
CA PRO A 19 -2.89 -8.80 5.60
C PRO A 19 -2.60 -7.85 4.44
N ILE A 20 -3.51 -6.91 4.24
CA ILE A 20 -3.38 -5.89 3.21
C ILE A 20 -3.47 -4.55 3.90
N GLY A 21 -2.44 -3.72 3.72
CA GLY A 21 -2.40 -2.41 4.32
C GLY A 21 -3.02 -1.34 3.44
N LEU A 22 -2.70 -0.10 3.78
CA LEU A 22 -3.28 1.06 3.10
C LEU A 22 -3.03 1.04 1.59
N PHE A 23 -1.81 0.73 1.18
CA PHE A 23 -1.47 0.75 -0.23
C PHE A 23 -2.23 -0.33 -1.00
N GLY A 24 -2.32 -1.52 -0.44
CA GLY A 24 -3.07 -2.60 -1.08
C GLY A 24 -4.54 -2.27 -1.21
N GLN A 25 -5.13 -1.64 -0.19
CA GLN A 25 -6.53 -1.22 -0.25
C GLN A 25 -6.75 -0.17 -1.32
N ARG A 26 -5.86 0.79 -1.44
CA ARG A 26 -5.97 1.81 -2.49
C ARG A 26 -5.89 1.19 -3.88
N HIS A 27 -4.99 0.23 -4.06
CA HIS A 27 -4.88 -0.44 -5.34
C HIS A 27 -6.13 -1.26 -5.65
N LEU A 28 -6.70 -1.90 -4.65
CA LEU A 28 -7.94 -2.64 -4.81
C LEU A 28 -9.06 -1.72 -5.31
N ASP A 29 -9.20 -0.56 -4.68
CA ASP A 29 -10.23 0.40 -5.10
C ASP A 29 -9.97 0.87 -6.53
N TYR A 30 -8.72 1.11 -6.88
CA TYR A 30 -8.36 1.51 -8.23
C TYR A 30 -8.73 0.43 -9.24
N LEU A 31 -8.43 -0.84 -8.94
CA LEU A 31 -8.79 -1.94 -9.84
C LEU A 31 -10.28 -2.02 -10.05
N LYS A 32 -11.05 -1.90 -8.98
CA LYS A 32 -12.51 -1.97 -9.08
C LYS A 32 -13.09 -0.85 -9.93
N GLN A 33 -12.49 0.33 -9.87
CA GLN A 33 -13.02 1.48 -10.57
C GLN A 33 -12.49 1.64 -11.98
N HIS A 34 -11.25 1.26 -12.22
CA HIS A 34 -10.58 1.56 -13.48
C HIS A 34 -10.01 0.37 -14.22
N ARG A 35 -9.94 -0.79 -13.57
CA ARG A 35 -9.37 -1.99 -14.18
C ARG A 35 -10.24 -3.21 -13.84
N ARG A 36 -11.51 -3.12 -14.16
CA ARG A 36 -12.46 -4.14 -13.73
C ARG A 36 -12.14 -5.53 -14.28
N VAL A 37 -11.66 -5.62 -15.52
CA VAL A 37 -11.34 -6.92 -16.09
C VAL A 37 -10.22 -7.59 -15.30
N THR A 38 -9.18 -6.82 -14.98
CA THR A 38 -8.09 -7.33 -14.15
C THR A 38 -8.59 -7.76 -12.78
N TYR A 39 -9.45 -6.93 -12.17
CA TYR A 39 -10.02 -7.25 -10.87
C TYR A 39 -10.80 -8.57 -10.92
N ILE A 40 -11.68 -8.72 -11.90
CA ILE A 40 -12.49 -9.92 -12.01
C ILE A 40 -11.62 -11.16 -12.25
N ASN A 41 -10.62 -11.03 -13.11
CA ASN A 41 -9.72 -12.16 -13.39
C ASN A 41 -8.96 -12.61 -12.15
N LEU A 42 -8.47 -11.65 -11.36
CA LEU A 42 -7.75 -11.98 -10.13
C LEU A 42 -8.70 -12.61 -9.12
N LEU A 43 -9.90 -12.05 -9.00
CA LEU A 43 -10.89 -12.55 -8.05
C LEU A 43 -11.29 -13.99 -8.39
N THR A 44 -11.64 -14.25 -9.65
CA THR A 44 -12.13 -15.56 -10.03
C THR A 44 -11.05 -16.61 -10.08
N SER A 45 -9.79 -16.22 -10.23
CA SER A 45 -8.69 -17.18 -10.22
C SER A 45 -8.17 -17.44 -8.80
N GLY A 46 -8.73 -16.77 -7.80
CA GLY A 46 -8.31 -16.97 -6.41
C GLY A 46 -6.96 -16.35 -6.08
N ARG A 47 -6.52 -15.35 -6.84
CA ARG A 47 -5.21 -14.74 -6.63
C ARG A 47 -5.26 -13.28 -6.21
N LEU A 48 -6.46 -12.74 -5.98
CA LEU A 48 -6.59 -11.33 -5.69
C LEU A 48 -5.88 -10.92 -4.40
N ASN A 49 -6.09 -11.67 -3.33
CA ASN A 49 -5.51 -11.29 -2.04
C ASN A 49 -3.98 -11.36 -2.09
N ALA A 50 -3.42 -12.42 -2.67
CA ALA A 50 -1.97 -12.55 -2.79
C ALA A 50 -1.38 -11.43 -3.65
N TYR A 51 -2.07 -11.08 -4.73
CA TYR A 51 -1.63 -9.99 -5.60
C TYR A 51 -1.61 -8.66 -4.83
N LEU A 52 -2.69 -8.38 -4.08
CA LEU A 52 -2.78 -7.14 -3.33
C LEU A 52 -1.76 -7.07 -2.19
N ALA A 53 -1.50 -8.20 -1.53
CA ALA A 53 -0.48 -8.23 -0.49
C ALA A 53 0.91 -7.93 -1.06
N ASP A 54 1.18 -8.44 -2.27
CA ASP A 54 2.45 -8.18 -2.92
C ASP A 54 2.59 -6.71 -3.33
N ILE A 55 1.52 -6.13 -3.88
CA ILE A 55 1.50 -4.71 -4.23
C ILE A 55 1.70 -3.86 -2.98
N ASP A 56 1.04 -4.21 -1.88
CA ASP A 56 1.17 -3.48 -0.63
C ASP A 56 2.62 -3.51 -0.13
N ARG A 57 3.26 -4.68 -0.20
CA ARG A 57 4.65 -4.81 0.21
C ARG A 57 5.58 -3.97 -0.66
N GLN A 58 5.41 -4.04 -1.97
CA GLN A 58 6.22 -3.25 -2.90
C GLN A 58 6.06 -1.76 -2.65
N ALA A 59 4.82 -1.32 -2.46
CA ALA A 59 4.55 0.08 -2.22
C ALA A 59 5.14 0.54 -0.90
N GLN A 60 5.04 -0.28 0.14
CA GLN A 60 5.59 0.04 1.45
C GLN A 60 7.12 0.19 1.38
N GLU A 61 7.78 -0.74 0.70
CA GLU A 61 9.23 -0.68 0.55
C GLU A 61 9.66 0.56 -0.22
N ARG A 62 8.95 0.85 -1.31
CA ARG A 62 9.26 2.03 -2.10
C ARG A 62 9.06 3.31 -1.32
N PHE A 63 7.98 3.37 -0.55
CA PHE A 63 7.67 4.52 0.28
C PHE A 63 8.79 4.78 1.28
N GLU A 64 9.24 3.72 1.96
CA GLU A 64 10.30 3.85 2.95
C GLU A 64 11.62 4.28 2.32
N GLN A 65 11.94 3.74 1.15
CA GLN A 65 13.15 4.14 0.43
C GLN A 65 13.11 5.62 0.05
N LEU A 66 11.97 6.09 -0.41
CA LEU A 66 11.81 7.48 -0.79
C LEU A 66 11.96 8.40 0.41
N ILE A 67 11.34 8.03 1.54
CA ILE A 67 11.46 8.83 2.75
C ILE A 67 12.91 8.93 3.19
N GLU A 68 13.61 7.79 3.24
CA GLU A 68 15.02 7.80 3.67
C GLU A 68 15.90 8.63 2.73
N GLY A 69 15.69 8.49 1.42
CA GLY A 69 16.45 9.26 0.45
C GLY A 69 16.21 10.75 0.57
N MET A 70 14.96 11.14 0.77
CA MET A 70 14.63 12.56 0.92
C MET A 70 15.15 13.13 2.23
N LYS A 71 15.10 12.34 3.31
CA LYS A 71 15.66 12.78 4.58
C LYS A 71 17.16 13.07 4.43
N GLN A 72 17.88 12.18 3.78
CA GLN A 72 19.30 12.38 3.58
C GLN A 72 19.58 13.60 2.69
N ALA A 73 18.82 13.74 1.61
CA ALA A 73 19.02 14.84 0.69
C ALA A 73 18.76 16.19 1.32
N GLN A 74 17.80 16.24 2.26
CA GLN A 74 17.44 17.51 2.93
C GLN A 74 18.12 17.70 4.28
N GLY A 75 18.97 16.75 4.69
CA GLY A 75 19.68 16.87 5.96
C GLY A 75 18.78 16.78 7.18
N ILE A 76 17.70 16.02 7.10
CA ILE A 76 16.78 15.87 8.21
C ILE A 76 17.27 14.74 9.10
N THR A 77 17.64 15.06 10.34
CA THR A 77 18.29 14.13 11.24
C THR A 77 17.56 14.06 12.57
N GLU A 78 17.96 13.06 13.38
CA GLU A 78 17.48 12.99 14.77
C GLU A 78 17.90 14.20 15.58
N ARG A 79 19.04 14.79 15.22
CA ARG A 79 19.48 16.01 15.88
C ARG A 79 18.50 17.15 15.64
N LEU A 80 18.01 17.30 14.41
CA LEU A 80 17.02 18.30 14.10
C LEU A 80 15.74 18.08 14.91
N LYS A 81 15.34 16.82 15.03
CA LYS A 81 14.16 16.45 15.80
C LYS A 81 14.31 16.88 17.25
N ALA A 82 15.50 16.68 17.82
CA ALA A 82 15.75 17.03 19.20
C ALA A 82 15.83 18.55 19.40
N GLU A 83 16.43 19.26 18.44
CA GLU A 83 16.65 20.70 18.57
C GLU A 83 15.46 21.56 18.16
N ASN A 84 14.72 21.10 17.16
CA ASN A 84 13.57 21.86 16.67
C ASN A 84 12.51 20.90 16.16
N ALA A 85 11.69 20.42 17.09
CA ALA A 85 10.70 19.40 16.78
C ALA A 85 9.64 19.88 15.78
N LEU A 86 9.26 21.13 15.86
CA LEU A 86 8.25 21.67 14.94
C LEU A 86 8.76 21.70 13.51
N GLU A 87 9.98 22.13 13.32
CA GLU A 87 10.57 22.13 11.98
C GLU A 87 10.71 20.71 11.47
N TRP A 88 11.13 19.78 12.33
CA TRP A 88 11.26 18.38 11.95
C TRP A 88 9.93 17.80 11.48
N VAL A 89 8.85 18.07 12.24
CA VAL A 89 7.52 17.58 11.89
C VAL A 89 7.07 18.12 10.54
N GLY A 90 7.27 19.42 10.32
CA GLY A 90 6.87 20.04 9.05
C GLY A 90 7.60 19.45 7.87
N LYS A 91 8.92 19.27 8.01
CA LYS A 91 9.72 18.69 6.93
C LYS A 91 9.35 17.22 6.68
N MET A 92 9.10 16.46 7.74
CA MET A 92 8.70 15.06 7.57
C MET A 92 7.32 14.94 6.93
N ASN A 93 6.41 15.83 7.26
CA ASN A 93 5.09 15.80 6.63
C ASN A 93 5.20 16.06 5.13
N ASN A 94 6.04 16.99 4.72
CA ASN A 94 6.27 17.25 3.30
C ASN A 94 6.88 16.04 2.60
N ILE A 95 7.87 15.42 3.24
CA ILE A 95 8.53 14.25 2.67
C ILE A 95 7.53 13.11 2.50
N ARG A 96 6.70 12.86 3.51
CA ARG A 96 5.70 11.80 3.42
C ARG A 96 4.70 12.07 2.32
N ALA A 97 4.27 13.30 2.16
CA ALA A 97 3.33 13.66 1.10
C ALA A 97 3.95 13.45 -0.28
N CYS A 98 5.19 13.86 -0.47
CA CYS A 98 5.88 13.65 -1.74
C CYS A 98 6.06 12.17 -2.04
N ALA A 99 6.50 11.41 -1.03
CA ALA A 99 6.72 9.97 -1.21
C ALA A 99 5.41 9.27 -1.55
N MET A 100 4.32 9.66 -0.89
CA MET A 100 3.00 9.09 -1.16
C MET A 100 2.56 9.37 -2.60
N GLU A 101 2.77 10.58 -3.08
CA GLU A 101 2.44 10.92 -4.46
C GLU A 101 3.19 10.03 -5.45
N ILE A 102 4.48 9.86 -5.22
CA ILE A 102 5.31 9.07 -6.13
C ILE A 102 4.86 7.61 -6.12
N VAL A 103 4.62 7.05 -4.95
CA VAL A 103 4.18 5.66 -4.84
C VAL A 103 2.82 5.47 -5.53
N ASN A 104 1.90 6.41 -5.33
CA ASN A 104 0.59 6.33 -5.98
C ASN A 104 0.74 6.28 -7.50
N GLU A 105 1.60 7.14 -8.05
CA GLU A 105 1.79 7.17 -9.49
C GLU A 105 2.50 5.94 -10.02
N GLU A 106 3.52 5.47 -9.32
CA GLU A 106 4.35 4.39 -9.80
C GLU A 106 3.71 3.01 -9.64
N ILE A 107 2.98 2.82 -8.55
CA ILE A 107 2.52 1.48 -8.18
C ILE A 107 1.00 1.40 -8.07
N ILE A 108 0.39 2.32 -7.32
CA ILE A 108 -1.02 2.18 -6.95
C ILE A 108 -1.94 2.42 -8.14
N PHE A 109 -1.68 3.45 -8.91
CA PHE A 109 -2.53 3.83 -10.04
C PHE A 109 -1.87 3.55 -11.39
N ALA A 110 -0.96 2.61 -11.41
CA ALA A 110 -0.24 2.26 -12.63
C ALA A 110 -1.09 1.44 -13.62
#